data_c055870c803e6f1cde9a16913e605604
#
_entry.id   c055870c803e6f1cde9a16913e605604
#
_cell.length_a   1.000
_cell.length_b   1.000
_cell.length_c   1.000
_cell.angle_alpha   90.00
_cell.angle_beta   90.00
_cell.angle_gamma   90.00
#
_symmetry.space_group_name_H-M   'P 1'
#
loop_
_entity.id
_entity.type
_entity.pdbx_description
1 polymer ?
#
loop_
_entity_poly.entity_id
_entity_poly.type
_entity_poly.pdbx_seq_one_letter_code
_entity_poly.pdbx_strand_id
1 'polypeptide(L)'
;MTSSGTQRVALVAGGSGIVGHSVAMELKRQGWKVRALARRPITGIETITVDLTNRDAIAAALRLANDTTHLFYAALSPDPSLSVEAERNGQMLGNLLDGLSTVEAPLRRVVSYEGFKIYGIHLGASVRTPARESDPPHMPPNIYLSQRAQLRTRASSANWDNVALVPDVVVGDIFGNPMNIALVVGAFAELSRELGIPLRFPGTDKAYQQLVQFTDAGLLARASVWAATEERASGEAFNITNGDVFRWERMWDDVARHLGLDVAPPVPLKLAQHMADKGPVWKGIAERHGLVQPDLSKLVGWPFGDFIFHTESDVISNVNKINEFGFTERIDSAKSLIAAIDRLKRQKILP
;
A
#
# COMPACT_ATOMS: atom_id res chain seq x y z
N MET A 1 9.45 33.50 21.88
CA MET A 1 8.16 33.74 21.22
C MET A 1 7.78 32.45 20.54
N THR A 2 6.93 31.66 21.17
CA THR A 2 6.41 30.41 20.59
C THR A 2 5.45 30.79 19.47
N SER A 3 5.87 30.57 18.25
CA SER A 3 5.02 30.64 17.06
C SER A 3 3.78 29.75 17.32
N SER A 4 2.61 30.37 17.37
CA SER A 4 1.32 29.67 17.36
C SER A 4 1.14 28.99 15.99
N GLY A 5 1.92 27.95 15.74
CA GLY A 5 1.77 27.15 14.55
C GLY A 5 0.36 26.56 14.53
N THR A 6 -0.42 26.93 13.54
CA THR A 6 -1.76 26.38 13.31
C THR A 6 -1.68 24.87 13.41
N GLN A 7 -2.42 24.27 14.32
CA GLN A 7 -2.41 22.81 14.54
C GLN A 7 -2.65 22.08 13.22
N ARG A 8 -1.77 21.17 12.86
CA ARG A 8 -1.91 20.33 11.69
C ARG A 8 -2.95 19.23 11.96
N VAL A 9 -3.99 19.20 11.15
CA VAL A 9 -5.08 18.23 11.26
C VAL A 9 -5.11 17.37 10.01
N ALA A 10 -4.86 16.09 10.19
CA ALA A 10 -4.83 15.10 9.11
C ALA A 10 -6.14 14.29 9.06
N LEU A 11 -6.69 14.17 7.87
CA LEU A 11 -7.75 13.22 7.54
C LEU A 11 -7.16 12.13 6.65
N VAL A 12 -7.22 10.87 7.10
CA VAL A 12 -6.64 9.73 6.37
C VAL A 12 -7.77 8.86 5.81
N ALA A 13 -8.00 8.93 4.50
CA ALA A 13 -8.95 8.05 3.82
C ALA A 13 -8.30 6.69 3.54
N GLY A 14 -9.00 5.59 3.84
CA GLY A 14 -8.44 4.24 3.75
C GLY A 14 -7.55 3.86 4.94
N GLY A 15 -7.81 4.43 6.11
CA GLY A 15 -6.99 4.26 7.32
C GLY A 15 -6.88 2.83 7.85
N SER A 16 -7.69 1.88 7.38
CA SER A 16 -7.58 0.46 7.73
C SER A 16 -6.65 -0.35 6.82
N GLY A 17 -6.19 0.23 5.71
CA GLY A 17 -5.22 -0.40 4.79
C GLY A 17 -3.77 -0.22 5.26
N ILE A 18 -2.83 -0.95 4.64
CA ILE A 18 -1.39 -0.90 4.99
C ILE A 18 -0.87 0.54 4.94
N VAL A 19 -1.10 1.24 3.83
CA VAL A 19 -0.64 2.62 3.65
C VAL A 19 -1.31 3.56 4.64
N GLY A 20 -2.65 3.61 4.63
CA GLY A 20 -3.41 4.56 5.46
C GLY A 20 -3.17 4.38 6.96
N HIS A 21 -3.08 3.13 7.45
CA HIS A 21 -2.79 2.85 8.85
C HIS A 21 -1.38 3.35 9.24
N SER A 22 -0.37 2.99 8.45
CA SER A 22 1.02 3.38 8.73
C SER A 22 1.18 4.91 8.72
N VAL A 23 0.52 5.59 7.76
CA VAL A 23 0.51 7.05 7.68
C VAL A 23 -0.18 7.67 8.89
N ALA A 24 -1.35 7.18 9.29
CA ALA A 24 -2.08 7.69 10.45
C ALA A 24 -1.28 7.55 11.75
N MET A 25 -0.60 6.40 11.93
CA MET A 25 0.25 6.17 13.10
C MET A 25 1.48 7.08 13.12
N GLU A 26 2.13 7.29 11.98
CA GLU A 26 3.29 8.17 11.86
C GLU A 26 2.91 9.65 12.10
N LEU A 27 1.81 10.12 11.52
CA LEU A 27 1.29 11.46 11.76
C LEU A 27 0.99 11.68 13.26
N LYS A 28 0.36 10.70 13.90
CA LYS A 28 0.09 10.75 15.34
C LYS A 28 1.40 10.80 16.16
N ARG A 29 2.39 9.99 15.79
CA ARG A 29 3.72 9.99 16.43
C ARG A 29 4.40 11.37 16.32
N GLN A 30 4.15 12.10 15.22
CA GLN A 30 4.68 13.46 15.00
C GLN A 30 3.79 14.57 15.58
N GLY A 31 2.77 14.24 16.39
CA GLY A 31 1.96 15.22 17.10
C GLY A 31 0.85 15.87 16.28
N TRP A 32 0.50 15.32 15.10
CA TRP A 32 -0.66 15.77 14.35
C TRP A 32 -1.96 15.34 15.03
N LYS A 33 -3.01 16.14 14.90
CA LYS A 33 -4.37 15.66 15.14
C LYS A 33 -4.77 14.78 13.96
N VAL A 34 -5.12 13.52 14.21
CA VAL A 34 -5.36 12.52 13.15
C VAL A 34 -6.76 11.94 13.29
N ARG A 35 -7.51 11.96 12.20
CA ARG A 35 -8.75 11.20 12.02
C ARG A 35 -8.63 10.31 10.80
N ALA A 36 -9.20 9.12 10.90
CA ALA A 36 -9.26 8.19 9.77
C ALA A 36 -10.70 8.03 9.28
N LEU A 37 -10.87 7.97 7.97
CA LEU A 37 -12.09 7.49 7.32
C LEU A 37 -11.91 6.01 7.00
N ALA A 38 -12.79 5.17 7.52
CA ALA A 38 -12.77 3.73 7.29
C ALA A 38 -14.18 3.14 7.42
N ARG A 39 -14.37 1.92 6.92
CA ARG A 39 -15.65 1.19 7.05
C ARG A 39 -15.85 0.53 8.42
N ARG A 40 -14.81 0.50 9.26
CA ARG A 40 -14.80 -0.05 10.62
C ARG A 40 -13.86 0.76 11.51
N PRO A 41 -14.11 0.82 12.82
CA PRO A 41 -13.20 1.48 13.76
C PRO A 41 -11.79 0.90 13.69
N ILE A 42 -10.79 1.77 13.91
CA ILE A 42 -9.37 1.43 13.92
C ILE A 42 -8.83 1.65 15.33
N THR A 43 -8.23 0.63 15.90
CA THR A 43 -7.66 0.71 17.26
C THR A 43 -6.61 1.80 17.34
N GLY A 44 -6.74 2.68 18.31
CA GLY A 44 -5.77 3.75 18.59
C GLY A 44 -5.84 4.97 17.66
N ILE A 45 -6.81 5.03 16.73
CA ILE A 45 -7.02 6.17 15.82
C ILE A 45 -8.48 6.63 15.92
N GLU A 46 -8.71 7.94 16.07
CA GLU A 46 -10.04 8.52 15.95
C GLU A 46 -10.60 8.20 14.57
N THR A 47 -11.66 7.37 14.52
CA THR A 47 -12.20 6.87 13.26
C THR A 47 -13.60 7.39 13.02
N ILE A 48 -13.81 8.01 11.87
CA ILE A 48 -15.13 8.36 11.34
C ILE A 48 -15.54 7.22 10.40
N THR A 49 -16.54 6.45 10.81
CA THR A 49 -17.00 5.29 10.04
C THR A 49 -17.91 5.75 8.91
N VAL A 50 -17.46 5.54 7.66
CA VAL A 50 -18.19 5.95 6.46
C VAL A 50 -17.80 5.12 5.25
N ASP A 51 -18.75 4.90 4.34
CA ASP A 51 -18.50 4.37 3.01
C ASP A 51 -18.29 5.54 2.03
N LEU A 52 -17.12 5.61 1.40
CA LEU A 52 -16.74 6.69 0.48
C LEU A 52 -17.53 6.68 -0.85
N THR A 53 -18.25 5.61 -1.14
CA THR A 53 -19.18 5.58 -2.29
C THR A 53 -20.50 6.30 -2.00
N ASN A 54 -20.85 6.48 -0.73
CA ASN A 54 -22.09 7.15 -0.31
C ASN A 54 -21.85 8.64 -0.06
N ARG A 55 -22.24 9.48 -1.05
CA ARG A 55 -22.04 10.93 -1.03
C ARG A 55 -22.69 11.61 0.19
N ASP A 56 -23.93 11.24 0.51
CA ASP A 56 -24.67 11.88 1.60
C ASP A 56 -24.08 11.51 2.97
N ALA A 57 -23.67 10.26 3.13
CA ALA A 57 -22.99 9.82 4.34
C ALA A 57 -21.65 10.55 4.55
N ILE A 58 -20.90 10.82 3.48
CA ILE A 58 -19.66 11.60 3.55
C ILE A 58 -19.94 13.03 3.98
N ALA A 59 -20.92 13.71 3.40
CA ALA A 59 -21.25 15.09 3.75
C ALA A 59 -21.62 15.21 5.25
N ALA A 60 -22.35 14.24 5.79
CA ALA A 60 -22.65 14.18 7.22
C ALA A 60 -21.41 13.89 8.08
N ALA A 61 -20.59 12.93 7.68
CA ALA A 61 -19.38 12.49 8.39
C ALA A 61 -18.33 13.61 8.50
N LEU A 62 -18.16 14.40 7.44
CA LEU A 62 -17.14 15.45 7.38
C LEU A 62 -17.44 16.68 8.26
N ARG A 63 -18.66 16.83 8.77
CA ARG A 63 -18.94 17.80 9.83
C ARG A 63 -18.08 17.57 11.08
N LEU A 64 -17.67 16.32 11.34
CA LEU A 64 -16.75 15.95 12.41
C LEU A 64 -15.27 16.21 12.07
N ALA A 65 -14.98 16.58 10.82
CA ALA A 65 -13.64 16.79 10.29
C ALA A 65 -13.51 18.14 9.56
N ASN A 66 -14.34 19.13 9.90
CA ASN A 66 -14.34 20.46 9.28
C ASN A 66 -13.06 21.28 9.54
N ASP A 67 -12.23 20.87 10.50
CA ASP A 67 -10.93 21.46 10.80
C ASP A 67 -9.76 20.81 10.02
N THR A 68 -10.04 19.95 9.04
CA THR A 68 -9.04 19.23 8.25
C THR A 68 -8.16 20.19 7.45
N THR A 69 -6.85 20.11 7.67
CA THR A 69 -5.84 20.89 6.93
C THR A 69 -5.11 20.08 5.86
N HIS A 70 -5.03 18.75 6.02
CA HIS A 70 -4.35 17.85 5.10
C HIS A 70 -5.16 16.57 4.91
N LEU A 71 -5.33 16.18 3.66
CA LEU A 71 -5.96 14.91 3.28
C LEU A 71 -4.88 13.93 2.81
N PHE A 72 -4.83 12.74 3.40
CA PHE A 72 -4.03 11.62 2.93
C PHE A 72 -4.96 10.58 2.33
N TYR A 73 -4.94 10.45 1.00
CA TYR A 73 -5.91 9.64 0.29
C TYR A 73 -5.32 8.29 -0.12
N ALA A 74 -5.50 7.26 0.70
CA ALA A 74 -5.07 5.88 0.49
C ALA A 74 -6.24 4.90 0.31
N ALA A 75 -7.45 5.41 0.06
CA ALA A 75 -8.62 4.56 -0.16
C ALA A 75 -8.60 3.93 -1.54
N LEU A 76 -8.91 2.63 -1.59
CA LEU A 76 -9.01 1.84 -2.81
C LEU A 76 -10.20 0.88 -2.72
N SER A 77 -11.01 0.85 -3.78
CA SER A 77 -12.05 -0.15 -4.00
C SER A 77 -11.71 -0.91 -5.29
N PRO A 78 -11.04 -2.07 -5.20
CA PRO A 78 -10.63 -2.81 -6.39
C PRO A 78 -11.83 -3.39 -7.14
N ASP A 79 -11.67 -3.54 -8.45
CA ASP A 79 -12.64 -4.21 -9.32
C ASP A 79 -11.89 -4.95 -10.45
N PRO A 80 -12.35 -6.12 -10.91
CA PRO A 80 -11.76 -6.80 -12.06
C PRO A 80 -11.85 -5.99 -13.36
N SER A 81 -12.87 -5.17 -13.51
CA SER A 81 -13.02 -4.24 -14.63
C SER A 81 -12.29 -2.94 -14.34
N LEU A 82 -11.25 -2.63 -15.11
CA LEU A 82 -10.47 -1.40 -14.97
C LEU A 82 -11.32 -0.13 -15.13
N SER A 83 -12.38 -0.17 -15.96
CA SER A 83 -13.29 0.97 -16.13
C SER A 83 -14.12 1.20 -14.87
N VAL A 84 -14.71 0.14 -14.31
CA VAL A 84 -15.48 0.19 -13.06
C VAL A 84 -14.60 0.59 -11.89
N GLU A 85 -13.37 0.06 -11.82
CA GLU A 85 -12.38 0.44 -10.80
C GLU A 85 -12.07 1.94 -10.86
N ALA A 86 -11.75 2.46 -12.05
CA ALA A 86 -11.39 3.86 -12.24
C ALA A 86 -12.57 4.80 -11.93
N GLU A 87 -13.77 4.49 -12.39
CA GLU A 87 -14.97 5.27 -12.15
C GLU A 87 -15.34 5.32 -10.67
N ARG A 88 -15.45 4.16 -10.01
CA ARG A 88 -15.80 4.06 -8.59
C ARG A 88 -14.81 4.81 -7.70
N ASN A 89 -13.52 4.60 -7.92
CA ASN A 89 -12.50 5.27 -7.12
C ASN A 89 -12.40 6.78 -7.42
N GLY A 90 -12.70 7.20 -8.64
CA GLY A 90 -12.86 8.60 -8.99
C GLY A 90 -14.04 9.25 -8.28
N GLN A 91 -15.19 8.56 -8.20
CA GLN A 91 -16.35 9.01 -7.43
C GLN A 91 -16.06 9.12 -5.94
N MET A 92 -15.38 8.12 -5.35
CA MET A 92 -14.99 8.14 -3.94
C MET A 92 -14.13 9.36 -3.60
N LEU A 93 -13.12 9.66 -4.41
CA LEU A 93 -12.28 10.86 -4.25
C LEU A 93 -13.09 12.14 -4.43
N GLY A 94 -13.93 12.20 -5.46
CA GLY A 94 -14.80 13.34 -5.74
C GLY A 94 -15.74 13.66 -4.59
N ASN A 95 -16.44 12.65 -4.08
CA ASN A 95 -17.35 12.79 -2.94
C ASN A 95 -16.66 13.36 -1.70
N LEU A 96 -15.41 12.89 -1.44
CA LEU A 96 -14.63 13.36 -0.29
C LEU A 96 -14.18 14.81 -0.44
N LEU A 97 -13.71 15.20 -1.63
CA LEU A 97 -13.29 16.59 -1.90
C LEU A 97 -14.48 17.55 -1.89
N ASP A 98 -15.63 17.14 -2.46
CA ASP A 98 -16.87 17.92 -2.41
C ASP A 98 -17.35 18.12 -0.98
N GLY A 99 -17.31 17.06 -0.18
CA GLY A 99 -17.69 17.12 1.22
C GLY A 99 -16.78 18.03 2.05
N LEU A 100 -15.45 17.97 1.88
CA LEU A 100 -14.51 18.89 2.54
C LEU A 100 -14.74 20.34 2.13
N SER A 101 -15.06 20.60 0.86
CA SER A 101 -15.43 21.94 0.38
C SER A 101 -16.76 22.42 1.02
N THR A 102 -17.76 21.54 1.12
CA THR A 102 -19.06 21.87 1.70
C THR A 102 -19.00 22.26 3.18
N VAL A 103 -18.08 21.64 3.93
CA VAL A 103 -17.85 21.98 5.35
C VAL A 103 -16.81 23.09 5.53
N GLU A 104 -16.39 23.71 4.44
CA GLU A 104 -15.39 24.79 4.42
C GLU A 104 -14.10 24.45 5.16
N ALA A 105 -13.66 23.17 5.03
CA ALA A 105 -12.43 22.72 5.67
C ALA A 105 -11.23 23.54 5.19
N PRO A 106 -10.32 23.99 6.09
CA PRO A 106 -9.15 24.78 5.74
C PRO A 106 -8.05 23.91 5.09
N LEU A 107 -8.43 23.17 4.05
CA LEU A 107 -7.55 22.25 3.34
C LEU A 107 -6.38 23.02 2.70
N ARG A 108 -5.18 22.51 2.86
CA ARG A 108 -3.92 23.09 2.33
C ARG A 108 -3.24 22.16 1.35
N ARG A 109 -3.28 20.84 1.61
CA ARG A 109 -2.63 19.84 0.76
C ARG A 109 -3.35 18.51 0.77
N VAL A 110 -3.36 17.86 -0.39
CA VAL A 110 -3.78 16.47 -0.58
C VAL A 110 -2.56 15.63 -0.93
N VAL A 111 -2.25 14.61 -0.13
CA VAL A 111 -1.25 13.58 -0.44
C VAL A 111 -1.99 12.35 -0.95
N SER A 112 -1.73 11.96 -2.20
CA SER A 112 -2.33 10.78 -2.83
C SER A 112 -1.30 9.68 -3.02
N TYR A 113 -1.78 8.43 -3.06
CA TYR A 113 -0.95 7.26 -3.27
C TYR A 113 -1.35 6.60 -4.58
N GLU A 114 -0.36 6.35 -5.39
CA GLU A 114 -0.49 5.63 -6.63
C GLU A 114 0.24 4.28 -6.50
N GLY A 115 0.47 3.56 -7.58
CA GLY A 115 1.27 2.35 -7.57
C GLY A 115 1.96 2.18 -8.90
N PHE A 116 2.88 1.23 -8.98
CA PHE A 116 3.63 0.95 -10.21
C PHE A 116 2.73 0.63 -11.43
N LYS A 117 1.44 0.30 -11.17
CA LYS A 117 0.40 0.20 -12.22
C LYS A 117 0.26 1.46 -13.07
N ILE A 118 0.69 2.65 -12.59
CA ILE A 118 0.66 3.88 -13.38
C ILE A 118 1.55 3.76 -14.62
N TYR A 119 2.60 2.92 -14.55
CA TYR A 119 3.51 2.64 -15.64
C TYR A 119 3.04 1.48 -16.55
N GLY A 120 1.84 0.91 -16.32
CA GLY A 120 1.22 -0.08 -17.18
C GLY A 120 1.59 -1.54 -16.92
N ILE A 121 2.29 -1.88 -15.83
CA ILE A 121 2.70 -3.25 -15.51
C ILE A 121 1.52 -4.24 -15.48
N HIS A 122 0.33 -3.80 -15.07
CA HIS A 122 -0.88 -4.61 -15.01
C HIS A 122 -1.47 -4.96 -16.39
N LEU A 123 -0.97 -4.37 -17.46
CA LEU A 123 -1.37 -4.66 -18.83
C LEU A 123 -0.56 -5.83 -19.44
N GLY A 124 0.36 -6.43 -18.65
CA GLY A 124 1.23 -7.51 -19.11
C GLY A 124 2.35 -7.06 -20.07
N ALA A 125 2.50 -5.78 -20.28
CA ALA A 125 3.59 -5.23 -21.10
C ALA A 125 4.86 -5.02 -20.25
N SER A 126 6.00 -5.13 -20.92
CA SER A 126 7.29 -4.74 -20.35
C SER A 126 7.30 -3.24 -20.08
N VAL A 127 7.55 -2.83 -18.84
CA VAL A 127 7.69 -1.43 -18.47
C VAL A 127 9.13 -0.98 -18.71
N ARG A 128 9.32 0.22 -19.25
CA ARG A 128 10.65 0.83 -19.34
C ARG A 128 11.20 1.07 -17.94
N THR A 129 12.31 0.41 -17.60
CA THR A 129 12.94 0.51 -16.29
C THR A 129 14.34 1.11 -16.38
N PRO A 130 14.78 1.88 -15.35
CA PRO A 130 13.97 2.33 -14.21
C PRO A 130 12.90 3.33 -14.62
N ALA A 131 11.64 3.10 -14.18
CA ALA A 131 10.50 3.95 -14.49
C ALA A 131 10.66 5.35 -13.85
N ARG A 132 10.25 6.39 -14.56
CA ARG A 132 10.37 7.79 -14.13
C ARG A 132 9.00 8.45 -14.09
N GLU A 133 8.82 9.40 -13.21
CA GLU A 133 7.59 10.17 -13.06
C GLU A 133 7.21 10.95 -14.33
N SER A 134 8.19 11.20 -15.20
CA SER A 134 8.02 11.85 -16.51
C SER A 134 7.65 10.89 -17.65
N ASP A 135 7.63 9.57 -17.38
CA ASP A 135 7.28 8.60 -18.43
C ASP A 135 5.81 8.80 -18.86
N PRO A 136 5.52 8.63 -20.14
CA PRO A 136 4.16 8.81 -20.64
C PRO A 136 3.22 7.76 -20.05
N PRO A 137 1.95 8.12 -19.80
CA PRO A 137 0.97 7.18 -19.30
C PRO A 137 0.65 6.10 -20.33
N HIS A 138 0.32 4.90 -19.84
CA HIS A 138 -0.18 3.81 -20.68
C HIS A 138 -1.67 3.95 -21.01
N MET A 139 -2.18 2.95 -21.74
CA MET A 139 -3.58 2.86 -22.16
C MET A 139 -4.54 3.02 -20.98
N PRO A 140 -5.47 3.99 -21.01
CA PRO A 140 -6.55 4.07 -20.05
C PRO A 140 -7.61 2.96 -20.30
N PRO A 141 -8.48 2.66 -19.33
CA PRO A 141 -8.61 3.34 -18.04
C PRO A 141 -7.54 2.91 -17.02
N ASN A 142 -7.09 3.86 -16.21
CA ASN A 142 -6.20 3.62 -15.09
C ASN A 142 -6.63 4.50 -13.91
N ILE A 143 -6.88 3.89 -12.76
CA ILE A 143 -7.35 4.55 -11.55
C ILE A 143 -6.48 5.75 -11.15
N TYR A 144 -5.16 5.61 -11.19
CA TYR A 144 -4.22 6.65 -10.74
C TYR A 144 -4.18 7.83 -11.70
N LEU A 145 -4.25 7.59 -13.01
CA LEU A 145 -4.33 8.66 -14.00
C LEU A 145 -5.61 9.48 -13.85
N SER A 146 -6.75 8.79 -13.61
CA SER A 146 -8.04 9.46 -13.39
C SER A 146 -8.03 10.30 -12.12
N GLN A 147 -7.50 9.77 -11.01
CA GLN A 147 -7.39 10.50 -9.74
C GLN A 147 -6.41 11.67 -9.84
N ARG A 148 -5.26 11.49 -10.47
CA ARG A 148 -4.27 12.57 -10.71
C ARG A 148 -4.86 13.71 -11.51
N ALA A 149 -5.59 13.41 -12.60
CA ALA A 149 -6.26 14.42 -13.39
C ALA A 149 -7.32 15.19 -12.59
N GLN A 150 -8.13 14.47 -11.80
CA GLN A 150 -9.15 15.08 -10.95
C GLN A 150 -8.54 16.00 -9.88
N LEU A 151 -7.46 15.57 -9.20
CA LEU A 151 -6.75 16.37 -8.20
C LEU A 151 -6.16 17.64 -8.83
N ARG A 152 -5.48 17.52 -9.97
CA ARG A 152 -4.91 18.68 -10.68
C ARG A 152 -5.97 19.69 -11.08
N THR A 153 -7.08 19.23 -11.67
CA THR A 153 -8.18 20.12 -12.08
C THR A 153 -8.79 20.84 -10.89
N ARG A 154 -9.00 20.18 -9.77
CA ARG A 154 -9.60 20.79 -8.58
C ARG A 154 -8.61 21.72 -7.86
N ALA A 155 -7.35 21.36 -7.76
CA ALA A 155 -6.31 22.18 -7.14
C ALA A 155 -6.09 23.50 -7.89
N SER A 156 -6.24 23.53 -9.23
CA SER A 156 -6.04 24.75 -10.03
C SER A 156 -7.00 25.90 -9.71
N SER A 157 -8.14 25.62 -9.07
CA SER A 157 -9.15 26.60 -8.66
C SER A 157 -9.37 26.67 -7.16
N ALA A 158 -8.51 26.02 -6.36
CA ALA A 158 -8.65 25.90 -4.92
C ALA A 158 -7.45 26.53 -4.18
N ASN A 159 -7.55 26.67 -2.86
CA ASN A 159 -6.49 27.16 -2.00
C ASN A 159 -5.64 26.01 -1.40
N TRP A 160 -5.60 24.86 -2.06
CA TRP A 160 -4.81 23.71 -1.67
C TRP A 160 -4.07 23.14 -2.89
N ASP A 161 -2.98 22.46 -2.64
CA ASP A 161 -2.20 21.74 -3.65
C ASP A 161 -2.26 20.22 -3.43
N ASN A 162 -1.64 19.46 -4.35
CA ASN A 162 -1.53 18.01 -4.21
C ASN A 162 -0.13 17.51 -4.48
N VAL A 163 0.22 16.43 -3.80
CA VAL A 163 1.45 15.65 -4.02
C VAL A 163 1.06 14.18 -4.21
N ALA A 164 1.65 13.53 -5.20
CA ALA A 164 1.47 12.10 -5.41
C ALA A 164 2.72 11.33 -5.01
N LEU A 165 2.58 10.27 -4.21
CA LEU A 165 3.61 9.29 -3.94
C LEU A 165 3.31 8.01 -4.72
N VAL A 166 4.32 7.49 -5.41
CA VAL A 166 4.21 6.32 -6.29
C VAL A 166 5.08 5.20 -5.70
N PRO A 167 4.58 4.48 -4.68
CA PRO A 167 5.26 3.30 -4.16
C PRO A 167 5.19 2.12 -5.15
N ASP A 168 6.12 1.19 -4.98
CA ASP A 168 5.99 -0.15 -5.51
C ASP A 168 5.24 -1.05 -4.51
N VAL A 169 5.46 -2.37 -4.52
CA VAL A 169 4.85 -3.30 -3.55
C VAL A 169 5.09 -2.83 -2.12
N VAL A 170 4.02 -2.44 -1.45
CA VAL A 170 4.11 -1.94 -0.07
C VAL A 170 4.17 -3.10 0.92
N VAL A 171 5.27 -3.16 1.68
CA VAL A 171 5.51 -4.16 2.72
C VAL A 171 5.05 -3.63 4.07
N GLY A 172 4.12 -4.33 4.71
CA GLY A 172 3.59 -3.98 6.03
C GLY A 172 2.91 -5.16 6.71
N ASP A 173 2.50 -4.96 7.95
CA ASP A 173 1.97 -5.99 8.84
C ASP A 173 0.48 -5.81 9.19
N ILE A 174 -0.27 -5.11 8.35
CA ILE A 174 -1.71 -4.90 8.57
C ILE A 174 -2.50 -6.07 8.01
N PHE A 175 -3.25 -6.72 8.88
CA PHE A 175 -4.20 -7.77 8.53
C PHE A 175 -5.49 -7.21 7.89
N GLY A 176 -6.08 -8.00 6.98
CA GLY A 176 -7.35 -7.63 6.31
C GLY A 176 -7.17 -6.83 5.02
N ASN A 177 -5.93 -6.69 4.53
CA ASN A 177 -5.63 -6.17 3.20
C ASN A 177 -5.24 -7.34 2.27
N PRO A 178 -5.95 -7.59 1.17
CA PRO A 178 -5.63 -8.70 0.26
C PRO A 178 -4.29 -8.51 -0.50
N MET A 179 -3.79 -7.27 -0.60
CA MET A 179 -2.51 -6.95 -1.24
C MET A 179 -1.37 -6.84 -0.21
N ASN A 180 -1.15 -7.89 0.56
CA ASN A 180 -0.10 -7.95 1.58
C ASN A 180 0.91 -9.07 1.25
N ILE A 181 2.08 -8.69 0.74
CA ILE A 181 3.12 -9.66 0.35
C ILE A 181 3.72 -10.40 1.54
N ALA A 182 3.79 -9.77 2.72
CA ALA A 182 4.30 -10.43 3.92
C ALA A 182 3.36 -11.56 4.40
N LEU A 183 2.04 -11.39 4.24
CA LEU A 183 1.07 -12.46 4.48
C LEU A 183 1.16 -13.57 3.45
N VAL A 184 1.32 -13.23 2.16
CA VAL A 184 1.48 -14.23 1.09
C VAL A 184 2.70 -15.10 1.37
N VAL A 185 3.87 -14.48 1.57
CA VAL A 185 5.13 -15.19 1.82
C VAL A 185 5.09 -15.97 3.14
N GLY A 186 4.64 -15.34 4.22
CA GLY A 186 4.60 -15.97 5.54
C GLY A 186 3.64 -17.16 5.61
N ALA A 187 2.43 -17.02 5.10
CA ALA A 187 1.46 -18.13 5.10
C ALA A 187 1.89 -19.27 4.17
N PHE A 188 2.48 -18.95 3.01
CA PHE A 188 3.02 -19.96 2.11
C PHE A 188 4.19 -20.74 2.75
N ALA A 189 5.07 -20.05 3.46
CA ALA A 189 6.17 -20.67 4.19
C ALA A 189 5.68 -21.59 5.32
N GLU A 190 4.68 -21.19 6.09
CA GLU A 190 4.15 -22.02 7.18
C GLU A 190 3.33 -23.20 6.66
N LEU A 191 2.63 -23.05 5.54
CA LEU A 191 2.00 -24.19 4.85
C LEU A 191 3.06 -25.17 4.33
N SER A 192 4.16 -24.68 3.76
CA SER A 192 5.28 -25.53 3.31
C SER A 192 5.88 -26.31 4.46
N ARG A 193 6.10 -25.65 5.61
CA ARG A 193 6.58 -26.29 6.85
C ARG A 193 5.67 -27.41 7.32
N GLU A 194 4.37 -27.12 7.41
CA GLU A 194 3.36 -28.08 7.88
C GLU A 194 3.26 -29.31 6.98
N LEU A 195 3.44 -29.10 5.68
CA LEU A 195 3.40 -30.19 4.69
C LEU A 195 4.74 -30.94 4.55
N GLY A 196 5.78 -30.54 5.31
CA GLY A 196 7.10 -31.16 5.24
C GLY A 196 7.82 -31.00 3.91
N ILE A 197 7.53 -29.91 3.17
CA ILE A 197 8.14 -29.62 1.86
C ILE A 197 9.07 -28.41 1.95
N PRO A 198 10.14 -28.36 1.13
CA PRO A 198 11.02 -27.20 1.08
C PRO A 198 10.27 -25.96 0.54
N LEU A 199 10.75 -24.78 0.92
CA LEU A 199 10.20 -23.52 0.47
C LEU A 199 10.64 -23.26 -0.99
N ARG A 200 9.73 -23.49 -1.93
CA ARG A 200 9.95 -23.25 -3.37
C ARG A 200 9.34 -21.92 -3.76
N PHE A 201 10.06 -21.14 -4.57
CA PHE A 201 9.45 -19.94 -5.16
C PHE A 201 8.26 -20.35 -6.06
N PRO A 202 7.05 -19.80 -5.85
CA PRO A 202 5.85 -20.26 -6.55
C PRO A 202 5.63 -19.58 -7.90
N GLY A 203 6.65 -18.96 -8.47
CA GLY A 203 6.64 -18.31 -9.79
C GLY A 203 7.54 -19.01 -10.80
N THR A 204 7.65 -18.39 -11.97
CA THR A 204 8.54 -18.89 -13.05
C THR A 204 10.00 -18.62 -12.73
N ASP A 205 10.93 -19.42 -13.33
CA ASP A 205 12.37 -19.17 -13.23
C ASP A 205 12.74 -17.76 -13.72
N LYS A 206 12.03 -17.26 -14.73
CA LYS A 206 12.25 -15.92 -15.27
C LYS A 206 11.86 -14.85 -14.25
N ALA A 207 10.70 -14.98 -13.60
CA ALA A 207 10.26 -14.06 -12.53
C ALA A 207 11.21 -14.11 -11.33
N TYR A 208 11.74 -15.29 -10.98
CA TYR A 208 12.69 -15.50 -9.89
C TYR A 208 13.98 -14.68 -10.08
N GLN A 209 14.37 -14.44 -11.32
CA GLN A 209 15.58 -13.72 -11.71
C GLN A 209 15.37 -12.23 -12.05
N GLN A 210 14.13 -11.72 -12.05
CA GLN A 210 13.90 -10.30 -12.32
C GLN A 210 14.35 -9.42 -11.15
N LEU A 211 14.75 -8.19 -11.47
CA LEU A 211 15.04 -7.16 -10.48
C LEU A 211 13.74 -6.48 -10.04
N VAL A 212 13.52 -6.46 -8.76
CA VAL A 212 12.32 -5.85 -8.14
C VAL A 212 12.70 -4.96 -6.99
N GLN A 213 11.76 -4.12 -6.57
CA GLN A 213 11.86 -3.23 -5.41
C GLN A 213 10.66 -3.38 -4.50
N PHE A 214 10.83 -3.00 -3.23
CA PHE A 214 9.76 -2.84 -2.27
C PHE A 214 9.69 -1.41 -1.76
N THR A 215 8.55 -1.10 -1.15
CA THR A 215 8.36 0.11 -0.35
C THR A 215 7.93 -0.31 1.07
N ASP A 216 8.75 -0.06 2.07
CA ASP A 216 8.37 -0.27 3.47
C ASP A 216 7.24 0.71 3.86
N ALA A 217 6.22 0.21 4.53
CA ALA A 217 5.06 1.03 4.90
C ALA A 217 5.42 2.17 5.87
N GLY A 218 6.41 1.97 6.74
CA GLY A 218 6.93 3.01 7.64
C GLY A 218 7.74 4.06 6.88
N LEU A 219 8.56 3.65 5.91
CA LEU A 219 9.25 4.57 5.02
C LEU A 219 8.25 5.43 4.24
N LEU A 220 7.23 4.81 3.65
CA LEU A 220 6.17 5.52 2.92
C LEU A 220 5.42 6.49 3.83
N ALA A 221 5.16 6.11 5.08
CA ALA A 221 4.51 6.97 6.06
C ALA A 221 5.36 8.22 6.38
N ARG A 222 6.68 8.07 6.57
CA ARG A 222 7.58 9.22 6.77
C ARG A 222 7.70 10.09 5.53
N ALA A 223 7.78 9.48 4.34
CA ALA A 223 7.72 10.21 3.07
C ALA A 223 6.40 10.98 2.90
N SER A 224 5.29 10.45 3.41
CA SER A 224 3.98 11.12 3.39
C SER A 224 3.97 12.38 4.25
N VAL A 225 4.59 12.32 5.43
CA VAL A 225 4.73 13.50 6.29
C VAL A 225 5.64 14.54 5.63
N TRP A 226 6.76 14.10 5.05
CA TRP A 226 7.64 14.97 4.27
C TRP A 226 6.88 15.63 3.11
N ALA A 227 6.17 14.84 2.28
CA ALA A 227 5.39 15.35 1.17
C ALA A 227 4.30 16.34 1.59
N ALA A 228 3.72 16.16 2.78
CA ALA A 228 2.72 17.07 3.33
C ALA A 228 3.30 18.42 3.80
N THR A 229 4.61 18.50 4.04
CA THR A 229 5.26 19.67 4.67
C THR A 229 6.36 20.32 3.83
N GLU A 230 6.89 19.64 2.81
CA GLU A 230 7.89 20.19 1.89
C GLU A 230 7.19 21.09 0.85
N GLU A 231 7.50 22.38 0.86
CA GLU A 231 6.87 23.35 -0.03
C GLU A 231 7.16 23.06 -1.51
N ARG A 232 8.40 22.66 -1.84
CA ARG A 232 8.81 22.34 -3.20
C ARG A 232 8.10 21.12 -3.78
N ALA A 233 7.49 20.30 -2.93
CA ALA A 233 6.75 19.11 -3.38
C ALA A 233 5.38 19.45 -4.00
N SER A 234 4.92 20.70 -3.91
CA SER A 234 3.62 21.15 -4.43
C SER A 234 3.45 20.82 -5.91
N GLY A 235 2.37 20.13 -6.26
CA GLY A 235 2.02 19.74 -7.64
C GLY A 235 2.83 18.57 -8.21
N GLU A 236 3.78 18.02 -7.44
CA GLU A 236 4.71 17.01 -7.90
C GLU A 236 4.23 15.57 -7.66
N ALA A 237 4.82 14.65 -8.43
CA ALA A 237 4.73 13.21 -8.18
C ALA A 237 6.14 12.67 -7.92
N PHE A 238 6.26 11.70 -7.00
CA PHE A 238 7.52 11.11 -6.61
C PHE A 238 7.42 9.59 -6.53
N ASN A 239 8.28 8.90 -7.26
CA ASN A 239 8.55 7.49 -6.99
C ASN A 239 9.18 7.34 -5.61
N ILE A 240 8.72 6.34 -4.87
CA ILE A 240 9.24 6.03 -3.53
C ILE A 240 9.39 4.53 -3.35
N THR A 241 10.60 4.09 -3.10
CA THR A 241 10.94 2.70 -2.77
C THR A 241 11.96 2.67 -1.66
N ASN A 242 12.30 1.48 -1.16
CA ASN A 242 13.31 1.30 -0.12
C ASN A 242 14.72 1.78 -0.53
N GLY A 243 14.96 1.94 -1.84
CA GLY A 243 16.23 2.45 -2.39
C GLY A 243 17.26 1.38 -2.71
N ASP A 244 16.94 0.11 -2.47
CA ASP A 244 17.67 -1.05 -2.96
C ASP A 244 16.90 -1.76 -4.08
N VAL A 245 17.54 -2.70 -4.73
CA VAL A 245 16.96 -3.63 -5.72
C VAL A 245 17.37 -5.04 -5.35
N PHE A 246 16.50 -6.01 -5.59
CA PHE A 246 16.81 -7.40 -5.31
C PHE A 246 16.21 -8.32 -6.37
N ARG A 247 16.68 -9.58 -6.42
CA ARG A 247 16.03 -10.68 -7.12
C ARG A 247 15.28 -11.55 -6.12
N TRP A 248 14.16 -12.15 -6.53
CA TRP A 248 13.45 -13.08 -5.67
C TRP A 248 14.33 -14.24 -5.23
N GLU A 249 15.27 -14.70 -6.04
CA GLU A 249 16.27 -15.70 -5.68
C GLU A 249 16.98 -15.34 -4.35
N ARG A 250 17.51 -14.13 -4.24
CA ARG A 250 18.19 -13.68 -3.03
C ARG A 250 17.23 -13.49 -1.86
N MET A 251 16.08 -12.88 -2.13
CA MET A 251 15.05 -12.65 -1.12
C MET A 251 14.53 -13.98 -0.54
N TRP A 252 14.36 -14.98 -1.40
CA TRP A 252 13.85 -16.30 -0.98
C TRP A 252 14.80 -17.02 -0.06
N ASP A 253 16.12 -16.96 -0.34
CA ASP A 253 17.17 -17.50 0.54
C ASP A 253 17.18 -16.81 1.91
N ASP A 254 17.05 -15.50 1.95
CA ASP A 254 17.05 -14.73 3.20
C ASP A 254 15.81 -15.03 4.04
N VAL A 255 14.62 -15.11 3.42
CA VAL A 255 13.36 -15.48 4.09
C VAL A 255 13.41 -16.93 4.61
N ALA A 256 13.84 -17.87 3.77
CA ALA A 256 13.92 -19.28 4.16
C ALA A 256 14.89 -19.50 5.33
N ARG A 257 16.07 -18.87 5.27
CA ARG A 257 17.05 -18.91 6.35
C ARG A 257 16.48 -18.36 7.66
N HIS A 258 15.79 -17.23 7.60
CA HIS A 258 15.16 -16.62 8.78
C HIS A 258 14.08 -17.53 9.38
N LEU A 259 13.29 -18.16 8.53
CA LEU A 259 12.21 -19.05 8.96
C LEU A 259 12.70 -20.48 9.27
N GLY A 260 13.96 -20.82 9.05
CA GLY A 260 14.51 -22.18 9.27
C GLY A 260 13.90 -23.21 8.32
N LEU A 261 13.79 -22.87 7.04
CA LEU A 261 13.29 -23.74 5.97
C LEU A 261 14.38 -23.97 4.92
N ASP A 262 14.40 -25.16 4.34
CA ASP A 262 15.23 -25.45 3.18
C ASP A 262 14.62 -24.83 1.92
N VAL A 263 15.49 -24.34 1.02
CA VAL A 263 15.09 -23.85 -0.30
C VAL A 263 15.23 -24.96 -1.34
N ALA A 264 14.33 -24.98 -2.31
CA ALA A 264 14.46 -25.85 -3.49
C ALA A 264 14.08 -25.06 -4.75
N PRO A 265 14.43 -25.55 -5.96
CA PRO A 265 14.18 -24.86 -7.20
C PRO A 265 12.73 -24.38 -7.37
N PRO A 266 12.48 -23.25 -8.05
CA PRO A 266 11.15 -22.73 -8.31
C PRO A 266 10.18 -23.76 -8.92
N VAL A 267 8.91 -23.62 -8.60
CA VAL A 267 7.83 -24.39 -9.24
C VAL A 267 6.68 -23.43 -9.52
N PRO A 268 6.40 -23.12 -10.78
CA PRO A 268 5.31 -22.22 -11.14
C PRO A 268 3.96 -22.77 -10.66
N LEU A 269 3.37 -22.11 -9.69
CA LEU A 269 2.08 -22.43 -9.10
C LEU A 269 1.12 -21.25 -9.28
N LYS A 270 -0.12 -21.52 -9.61
CA LYS A 270 -1.20 -20.54 -9.47
C LYS A 270 -1.70 -20.62 -8.03
N LEU A 271 -1.19 -19.74 -7.16
CA LEU A 271 -1.46 -19.77 -5.71
C LEU A 271 -2.97 -19.69 -5.42
N ALA A 272 -3.71 -18.85 -6.14
CA ALA A 272 -5.16 -18.76 -5.97
C ALA A 272 -5.87 -20.10 -6.19
N GLN A 273 -5.35 -20.94 -7.10
CA GLN A 273 -5.89 -22.26 -7.41
C GLN A 273 -5.37 -23.33 -6.43
N HIS A 274 -4.03 -23.36 -6.21
CA HIS A 274 -3.40 -24.44 -5.43
C HIS A 274 -3.57 -24.28 -3.92
N MET A 275 -3.87 -23.06 -3.43
CA MET A 275 -4.12 -22.82 -2.00
C MET A 275 -5.61 -22.95 -1.63
N ALA A 276 -6.51 -23.14 -2.59
CA ALA A 276 -7.95 -23.21 -2.34
C ALA A 276 -8.35 -24.39 -1.43
N ASP A 277 -7.65 -25.51 -1.50
CA ASP A 277 -7.88 -26.71 -0.68
C ASP A 277 -7.03 -26.79 0.59
N LYS A 278 -6.19 -25.80 0.88
CA LYS A 278 -5.31 -25.76 2.06
C LYS A 278 -5.98 -25.18 3.31
N GLY A 279 -7.24 -24.80 3.22
CA GLY A 279 -8.02 -24.29 4.36
C GLY A 279 -7.98 -25.21 5.59
N PRO A 280 -8.24 -26.53 5.48
CA PRO A 280 -8.17 -27.46 6.61
C PRO A 280 -6.79 -27.54 7.24
N VAL A 281 -5.70 -27.51 6.44
CA VAL A 281 -4.32 -27.52 6.94
C VAL A 281 -4.06 -26.25 7.75
N TRP A 282 -4.43 -25.09 7.18
CA TRP A 282 -4.27 -23.80 7.89
C TRP A 282 -5.08 -23.76 9.18
N LYS A 283 -6.31 -24.26 9.18
CA LYS A 283 -7.14 -24.32 10.38
C LYS A 283 -6.47 -25.10 11.50
N GLY A 284 -5.85 -26.24 11.20
CA GLY A 284 -5.07 -27.04 12.17
C GLY A 284 -3.88 -26.24 12.71
N ILE A 285 -3.14 -25.51 11.87
CA ILE A 285 -2.08 -24.60 12.29
C ILE A 285 -2.64 -23.53 13.23
N ALA A 286 -3.72 -22.87 12.82
CA ALA A 286 -4.32 -21.79 13.58
C ALA A 286 -4.79 -22.22 14.97
N GLU A 287 -5.41 -23.38 15.08
CA GLU A 287 -5.85 -23.95 16.36
C GLU A 287 -4.65 -24.27 17.28
N ARG A 288 -3.58 -24.90 16.78
CA ARG A 288 -2.38 -25.22 17.57
C ARG A 288 -1.65 -23.98 18.08
N HIS A 289 -1.60 -22.91 17.30
CA HIS A 289 -0.87 -21.69 17.63
C HIS A 289 -1.75 -20.58 18.21
N GLY A 290 -3.06 -20.79 18.32
CA GLY A 290 -4.00 -19.78 18.82
C GLY A 290 -4.04 -18.52 17.94
N LEU A 291 -4.06 -18.69 16.61
CA LEU A 291 -4.04 -17.58 15.67
C LEU A 291 -5.39 -16.86 15.61
N VAL A 292 -5.35 -15.56 15.33
CA VAL A 292 -6.53 -14.69 15.25
C VAL A 292 -7.44 -15.05 14.07
N GLN A 293 -6.86 -15.55 12.96
CA GLN A 293 -7.61 -15.87 11.75
C GLN A 293 -7.43 -17.32 11.31
N PRO A 294 -8.40 -18.21 11.60
CA PRO A 294 -8.37 -19.60 11.19
C PRO A 294 -8.82 -19.84 9.74
N ASP A 295 -9.42 -18.85 9.09
CA ASP A 295 -9.89 -18.95 7.71
C ASP A 295 -8.82 -18.41 6.75
N LEU A 296 -8.14 -19.31 6.03
CA LEU A 296 -7.07 -18.99 5.09
C LEU A 296 -7.53 -18.04 3.97
N SER A 297 -8.77 -18.18 3.52
CA SER A 297 -9.33 -17.36 2.43
C SER A 297 -9.54 -15.89 2.83
N LYS A 298 -9.74 -15.65 4.13
CA LYS A 298 -9.84 -14.31 4.71
C LYS A 298 -8.49 -13.75 5.15
N LEU A 299 -7.49 -14.62 5.29
CA LEU A 299 -6.14 -14.23 5.70
C LEU A 299 -5.35 -13.69 4.52
N VAL A 300 -5.29 -14.42 3.41
CA VAL A 300 -4.34 -14.18 2.32
C VAL A 300 -5.03 -13.91 0.99
N GLY A 301 -4.63 -12.84 0.33
CA GLY A 301 -5.02 -12.56 -1.06
C GLY A 301 -4.09 -13.25 -2.07
N TRP A 302 -4.27 -14.54 -2.28
CA TRP A 302 -3.44 -15.33 -3.19
C TRP A 302 -3.32 -14.79 -4.62
N PRO A 303 -4.39 -14.18 -5.24
CA PRO A 303 -4.26 -13.56 -6.56
C PRO A 303 -3.22 -12.43 -6.62
N PHE A 304 -2.97 -11.74 -5.50
CA PHE A 304 -1.89 -10.74 -5.41
C PHE A 304 -0.52 -11.42 -5.48
N GLY A 305 -0.34 -12.54 -4.79
CA GLY A 305 0.87 -13.36 -4.89
C GLY A 305 1.10 -13.86 -6.32
N ASP A 306 0.05 -14.35 -6.98
CA ASP A 306 0.13 -14.78 -8.38
C ASP A 306 0.60 -13.65 -9.30
N PHE A 307 0.07 -12.45 -9.12
CA PHE A 307 0.48 -11.29 -9.90
C PHE A 307 1.98 -10.96 -9.69
N ILE A 308 2.43 -10.95 -8.45
CA ILE A 308 3.82 -10.59 -8.09
C ILE A 308 4.81 -11.67 -8.58
N PHE A 309 4.54 -12.95 -8.30
CA PHE A 309 5.48 -14.03 -8.58
C PHE A 309 5.51 -14.49 -10.04
N HIS A 310 4.56 -14.03 -10.87
CA HIS A 310 4.56 -14.30 -12.31
C HIS A 310 4.86 -13.04 -13.16
N THR A 311 5.33 -11.96 -12.53
CA THR A 311 5.82 -10.79 -13.27
C THR A 311 7.22 -11.08 -13.81
N GLU A 312 7.33 -11.25 -15.11
CA GLU A 312 8.55 -11.67 -15.83
C GLU A 312 9.35 -10.51 -16.43
N SER A 313 9.23 -9.33 -15.87
CA SER A 313 10.00 -8.14 -16.23
C SER A 313 10.55 -7.46 -14.99
N ASP A 314 11.61 -6.70 -15.15
CA ASP A 314 12.13 -5.86 -14.07
C ASP A 314 11.08 -4.85 -13.63
N VAL A 315 10.99 -4.65 -12.32
CA VAL A 315 10.07 -3.69 -11.68
C VAL A 315 10.90 -2.74 -10.84
N ILE A 316 11.38 -1.67 -11.48
CA ILE A 316 12.32 -0.72 -10.90
C ILE A 316 11.83 0.71 -11.15
N SER A 317 11.69 1.48 -10.09
CA SER A 317 11.41 2.91 -10.10
C SER A 317 12.70 3.72 -9.89
N ASN A 318 12.85 4.81 -10.61
CA ASN A 318 13.89 5.79 -10.36
C ASN A 318 13.45 6.71 -9.20
N VAL A 319 14.21 6.72 -8.12
CA VAL A 319 13.93 7.52 -6.92
C VAL A 319 14.82 8.77 -6.79
N ASN A 320 15.55 9.14 -7.86
CA ASN A 320 16.46 10.28 -7.78
C ASN A 320 15.71 11.58 -7.49
N LYS A 321 14.55 11.78 -8.11
CA LYS A 321 13.76 13.00 -7.92
C LYS A 321 13.40 13.24 -6.46
N ILE A 322 12.87 12.26 -5.75
CA ILE A 322 12.51 12.43 -4.33
C ILE A 322 13.75 12.70 -3.47
N ASN A 323 14.90 12.08 -3.81
CA ASN A 323 16.17 12.33 -3.13
C ASN A 323 16.67 13.78 -3.34
N GLU A 324 16.58 14.31 -4.58
CA GLU A 324 16.94 15.69 -4.94
C GLU A 324 16.06 16.71 -4.21
N PHE A 325 14.81 16.34 -3.92
CA PHE A 325 13.89 17.15 -3.13
C PHE A 325 14.08 17.04 -1.62
N GLY A 326 15.01 16.17 -1.17
CA GLY A 326 15.47 16.11 0.22
C GLY A 326 14.97 14.92 1.04
N PHE A 327 14.17 14.02 0.47
CA PHE A 327 13.83 12.75 1.13
C PHE A 327 14.80 11.66 0.69
N THR A 328 15.77 11.33 1.56
CA THR A 328 16.90 10.43 1.23
C THR A 328 16.93 9.14 2.05
N GLU A 329 15.89 8.87 2.85
CA GLU A 329 15.84 7.66 3.66
C GLU A 329 15.85 6.38 2.80
N ARG A 330 16.51 5.33 3.34
CA ARG A 330 16.61 4.02 2.69
C ARG A 330 16.38 2.91 3.70
N ILE A 331 15.83 1.80 3.23
CA ILE A 331 15.57 0.58 4.02
C ILE A 331 16.04 -0.62 3.22
N ASP A 332 16.60 -1.62 3.88
CA ASP A 332 16.90 -2.92 3.31
C ASP A 332 15.59 -3.71 3.12
N SER A 333 15.30 -4.10 1.90
CA SER A 333 14.03 -4.75 1.54
C SER A 333 13.86 -6.13 2.18
N ALA A 334 14.93 -6.90 2.34
CA ALA A 334 14.87 -8.20 3.01
C ALA A 334 14.56 -8.03 4.50
N LYS A 335 15.23 -7.08 5.17
CA LYS A 335 14.94 -6.75 6.57
C LYS A 335 13.51 -6.24 6.75
N SER A 336 13.00 -5.44 5.83
CA SER A 336 11.62 -4.93 5.87
C SER A 336 10.60 -6.07 5.80
N LEU A 337 10.75 -6.99 4.83
CA LEU A 337 9.86 -8.14 4.68
C LEU A 337 9.91 -9.07 5.89
N ILE A 338 11.11 -9.43 6.35
CA ILE A 338 11.32 -10.28 7.52
C ILE A 338 10.70 -9.63 8.77
N ALA A 339 10.97 -8.36 9.00
CA ALA A 339 10.40 -7.64 10.15
C ALA A 339 8.85 -7.57 10.08
N ALA A 340 8.26 -7.45 8.89
CA ALA A 340 6.81 -7.50 8.73
C ALA A 340 6.25 -8.88 9.09
N ILE A 341 6.88 -9.96 8.63
CA ILE A 341 6.52 -11.34 9.00
C ILE A 341 6.62 -11.54 10.53
N ASP A 342 7.70 -11.09 11.15
CA ASP A 342 7.89 -11.19 12.61
C ASP A 342 6.83 -10.40 13.40
N ARG A 343 6.42 -9.24 12.89
CA ARG A 343 5.31 -8.48 13.50
C ARG A 343 3.98 -9.22 13.38
N LEU A 344 3.69 -9.83 12.22
CA LEU A 344 2.51 -10.68 12.03
C LEU A 344 2.50 -11.90 12.96
N LYS A 345 3.66 -12.51 13.23
CA LYS A 345 3.83 -13.58 14.24
C LYS A 345 3.52 -13.07 15.66
N ARG A 346 4.08 -11.93 16.05
CA ARG A 346 3.79 -11.32 17.37
C ARG A 346 2.32 -10.95 17.55
N GLN A 347 1.63 -10.62 16.48
CA GLN A 347 0.18 -10.33 16.46
C GLN A 347 -0.68 -11.61 16.43
N LYS A 348 -0.06 -12.80 16.44
CA LYS A 348 -0.74 -14.08 16.24
C LYS A 348 -1.57 -14.16 14.95
N ILE A 349 -1.12 -13.50 13.91
CA ILE A 349 -1.66 -13.61 12.56
C ILE A 349 -0.97 -14.78 11.83
N LEU A 350 0.33 -14.92 12.03
CA LEU A 350 1.14 -16.07 11.61
C LEU A 350 1.66 -16.83 12.86
N PRO A 351 2.00 -18.13 12.72
CA PRO A 351 2.53 -18.95 13.82
C PRO A 351 3.97 -18.60 14.20
#